data_1dc1c9d51d3f17be003ca206a9d82a04
#
_entry.id   1dc1c9d51d3f17be003ca206a9d82a04
#
_cell.length_a   1.000
_cell.length_b   1.000
_cell.length_c   1.000
_cell.angle_alpha   90.00
_cell.angle_beta   90.00
_cell.angle_gamma   90.00
#
_symmetry.space_group_name_H-M   'P 1'
#
loop_
_entity.id
_entity.type
_entity.pdbx_description
1 polymer ?
#
loop_
_entity_poly.entity_id
_entity_poly.type
_entity_poly.pdbx_seq_one_letter_code
_entity_poly.pdbx_strand_id
1 'polypeptide(L)'
;RGLTVTGVQTCALPIWFEVTDYLTGPLPGTFAQTFVTFNGKEWNSLPADFQKIILEEGVKHSDRAKAAALNADVEAEGQLIDLGMEHANFTPDMMSIIKEAAQKSVIPKWAERAGGYDSEPVQLYNEKVGPITGMYVQSDGTVEKK
;
A
#
# COMPACT_ATOMS: atom_id res chain seq x y z
N ARG A 1 29.73 -1.85 -12.71
CA ARG A 1 28.27 -1.67 -12.88
C ARG A 1 27.67 -1.81 -11.49
N GLY A 2 27.42 -0.68 -10.81
CA GLY A 2 26.81 -0.67 -9.49
C GLY A 2 25.31 -0.86 -9.63
N LEU A 3 24.79 -1.98 -9.17
CA LEU A 3 23.37 -2.13 -8.86
C LEU A 3 23.14 -1.33 -7.57
N THR A 4 22.51 -0.17 -7.69
CA THR A 4 22.02 0.55 -6.51
C THR A 4 20.70 -0.11 -6.13
N VAL A 5 20.77 -1.05 -5.19
CA VAL A 5 19.60 -1.71 -4.64
C VAL A 5 19.03 -0.80 -3.56
N THR A 6 17.95 -0.13 -3.85
CA THR A 6 17.18 0.65 -2.88
C THR A 6 15.97 -0.15 -2.42
N GLY A 7 16.11 -0.83 -1.29
CA GLY A 7 15.00 -1.48 -0.60
C GLY A 7 15.13 -3.00 -0.45
N VAL A 8 14.53 -3.51 0.60
CA VAL A 8 14.51 -4.94 1.00
C VAL A 8 13.82 -5.82 -0.07
N GLN A 9 12.97 -5.27 -0.91
CA GLN A 9 12.27 -5.99 -1.97
C GLN A 9 13.20 -6.45 -3.11
N THR A 10 14.25 -5.70 -3.40
CA THR A 10 15.16 -6.02 -4.51
C THR A 10 16.13 -7.16 -4.18
N CYS A 11 16.31 -7.52 -2.90
CA CYS A 11 17.13 -8.69 -2.52
C CYS A 11 16.39 -10.02 -2.71
N ALA A 12 15.08 -10.01 -2.80
CA ALA A 12 14.26 -11.21 -2.98
C ALA A 12 14.10 -11.61 -4.46
N LEU A 13 14.08 -10.63 -5.37
CA LEU A 13 13.90 -10.85 -6.82
C LEU A 13 14.89 -11.84 -7.43
N PRO A 14 16.23 -11.81 -7.11
CA PRO A 14 17.19 -12.72 -7.74
C PRO A 14 17.11 -14.17 -7.29
N ILE A 15 16.32 -14.49 -6.25
CA ILE A 15 16.32 -15.82 -5.62
C ILE A 15 14.99 -16.54 -5.81
N TRP A 16 13.89 -15.83 -5.87
CA TRP A 16 12.56 -16.45 -5.85
C TRP A 16 12.23 -17.17 -7.14
N PHE A 17 12.65 -16.67 -8.31
CA PHE A 17 12.47 -17.37 -9.58
C PHE A 17 13.17 -18.73 -9.64
N GLU A 18 14.16 -18.99 -8.76
CA GLU A 18 14.84 -20.28 -8.68
C GLU A 18 14.02 -21.35 -7.95
N VAL A 19 13.02 -20.93 -7.16
CA VAL A 19 12.27 -21.80 -6.24
C VAL A 19 10.75 -21.67 -6.37
N THR A 20 10.26 -20.76 -7.22
CA THR A 20 8.83 -20.56 -7.47
C THR A 20 8.57 -20.40 -8.97
N ASP A 21 7.49 -21.02 -9.43
CA ASP A 21 7.09 -21.00 -10.85
C ASP A 21 6.06 -19.90 -11.13
N TYR A 22 5.36 -19.41 -10.10
CA TYR A 22 4.22 -18.51 -10.27
C TYR A 22 4.38 -17.21 -9.50
N LEU A 23 4.01 -16.11 -10.18
CA LEU A 23 3.82 -14.78 -9.59
C LEU A 23 2.33 -14.49 -9.54
N THR A 24 1.78 -14.25 -8.35
CA THR A 24 0.39 -13.82 -8.19
C THR A 24 0.36 -12.41 -7.62
N GLY A 25 -0.52 -11.58 -8.14
CA GLY A 25 -0.66 -10.26 -7.54
C GLY A 25 -1.35 -9.25 -8.43
N PRO A 26 -1.42 -8.00 -7.97
CA PRO A 26 -1.15 -7.59 -6.58
C PRO A 26 -2.24 -8.08 -5.62
N LEU A 27 -1.86 -8.42 -4.39
CA LEU A 27 -2.85 -8.75 -3.36
C LEU A 27 -3.67 -7.50 -3.03
N PRO A 28 -5.01 -7.53 -3.18
CA PRO A 28 -5.86 -6.38 -2.90
C PRO A 28 -5.71 -5.87 -1.47
N GLY A 29 -5.52 -4.55 -1.32
CA GLY A 29 -5.41 -3.91 -0.01
C GLY A 29 -4.00 -3.86 0.57
N THR A 30 -2.98 -4.30 -0.14
CA THR A 30 -1.58 -4.09 0.26
C THR A 30 -1.05 -2.80 -0.35
N PHE A 31 -0.70 -1.84 0.52
CA PHE A 31 -0.06 -0.59 0.10
C PHE A 31 1.22 -0.39 0.90
N ALA A 32 2.31 -0.11 0.22
CA ALA A 32 3.50 0.41 0.85
C ALA A 32 3.46 1.95 0.80
N GLN A 33 3.52 2.57 1.98
CA GLN A 33 3.69 4.02 2.09
C GLN A 33 5.00 4.31 2.80
N THR A 34 5.79 5.18 2.22
CA THR A 34 7.03 5.67 2.83
C THR A 34 6.80 7.11 3.28
N PHE A 35 7.17 7.39 4.52
CA PHE A 35 7.05 8.71 5.12
C PHE A 35 8.44 9.26 5.43
N VAL A 36 8.62 10.55 5.16
CA VAL A 36 9.73 11.32 5.72
C VAL A 36 9.17 12.09 6.90
N THR A 37 9.68 11.79 8.10
CA THR A 37 9.21 12.42 9.34
C THR A 37 10.30 13.24 9.98
N PHE A 38 9.93 14.35 10.59
CA PHE A 38 10.82 15.22 11.35
C PHE A 38 10.42 15.21 12.83
N ASN A 39 11.40 15.31 13.70
CA ASN A 39 11.13 15.62 15.10
C ASN A 39 10.51 17.02 15.16
N GLY A 40 9.36 17.17 15.86
CA GLY A 40 8.62 18.44 15.89
C GLY A 40 9.42 19.61 16.49
N LYS A 41 10.28 19.35 17.48
CA LYS A 41 11.14 20.39 18.07
C LYS A 41 12.18 20.87 17.05
N GLU A 42 12.83 19.95 16.35
CA GLU A 42 13.81 20.28 15.33
C GLU A 42 13.16 20.99 14.14
N TRP A 43 12.00 20.53 13.71
CA TRP A 43 11.22 21.18 12.67
C TRP A 43 10.90 22.65 13.01
N ASN A 44 10.43 22.89 14.24
CA ASN A 44 10.07 24.22 14.70
C ASN A 44 11.27 25.15 14.93
N SER A 45 12.49 24.59 15.02
CA SER A 45 13.75 25.36 15.10
C SER A 45 14.26 25.82 13.75
N LEU A 46 13.75 25.24 12.66
CA LEU A 46 14.17 25.65 11.31
C LEU A 46 13.60 27.03 10.95
N PRO A 47 14.36 27.86 10.22
CA PRO A 47 13.83 29.08 9.62
C PRO A 47 12.65 28.77 8.69
N ALA A 48 11.69 29.69 8.61
CA ALA A 48 10.44 29.47 7.88
C ALA A 48 10.66 29.24 6.36
N ASP A 49 11.67 29.86 5.79
CA ASP A 49 12.08 29.68 4.40
C ASP A 49 12.61 28.26 4.14
N PHE A 50 13.36 27.67 5.09
CA PHE A 50 13.82 26.29 5.00
C PHE A 50 12.67 25.30 5.14
N GLN A 51 11.73 25.53 6.09
CA GLN A 51 10.51 24.71 6.20
C GLN A 51 9.73 24.72 4.88
N LYS A 52 9.56 25.88 4.27
CA LYS A 52 8.89 26.04 2.98
C LYS A 52 9.59 25.25 1.86
N ILE A 53 10.91 25.38 1.73
CA ILE A 53 11.69 24.64 0.73
C ILE A 53 11.53 23.13 0.92
N ILE A 54 11.63 22.64 2.16
CA ILE A 54 11.49 21.21 2.46
C ILE A 54 10.11 20.70 2.05
N LEU A 55 9.04 21.44 2.34
CA LEU A 55 7.69 21.05 1.96
C LEU A 55 7.49 21.04 0.44
N GLU A 56 7.97 22.09 -0.26
CA GLU A 56 7.86 22.19 -1.72
C GLU A 56 8.64 21.06 -2.43
N GLU A 57 9.86 20.81 -2.00
CA GLU A 57 10.67 19.72 -2.58
C GLU A 57 10.12 18.32 -2.18
N GLY A 58 9.53 18.19 -0.98
CA GLY A 58 8.85 16.99 -0.54
C GLY A 58 7.70 16.61 -1.46
N VAL A 59 6.87 17.57 -1.87
CA VAL A 59 5.78 17.32 -2.84
C VAL A 59 6.35 16.89 -4.19
N LYS A 60 7.31 17.63 -4.73
CA LYS A 60 7.96 17.28 -6.00
C LYS A 60 8.62 15.90 -5.97
N HIS A 61 9.25 15.56 -4.83
CA HIS A 61 9.85 14.24 -4.65
C HIS A 61 8.79 13.15 -4.60
N SER A 62 7.67 13.37 -3.90
CA SER A 62 6.56 12.43 -3.81
C SER A 62 6.00 12.09 -5.20
N ASP A 63 5.79 13.08 -6.05
CA ASP A 63 5.29 12.87 -7.42
C ASP A 63 6.28 12.06 -8.26
N ARG A 64 7.58 12.39 -8.18
CA ARG A 64 8.64 11.63 -8.88
C ARG A 64 8.74 10.19 -8.35
N ALA A 65 8.68 10.01 -7.03
CA ALA A 65 8.78 8.70 -6.40
C ALA A 65 7.59 7.80 -6.76
N LYS A 66 6.38 8.37 -6.82
CA LYS A 66 5.17 7.64 -7.26
C LYS A 66 5.31 7.14 -8.69
N ALA A 67 5.73 8.00 -9.61
CA ALA A 67 5.95 7.61 -11.00
C ALA A 67 7.05 6.54 -11.14
N ALA A 68 8.17 6.71 -10.42
CA ALA A 68 9.26 5.74 -10.41
C ALA A 68 8.84 4.38 -9.83
N ALA A 69 8.04 4.37 -8.76
CA ALA A 69 7.54 3.13 -8.16
C ALA A 69 6.64 2.35 -9.12
N LEU A 70 5.71 3.03 -9.80
CA LEU A 70 4.83 2.39 -10.78
C LEU A 70 5.61 1.77 -11.95
N ASN A 71 6.64 2.45 -12.43
CA ASN A 71 7.50 1.92 -13.49
C ASN A 71 8.34 0.74 -12.99
N ALA A 72 8.88 0.83 -11.77
CA ALA A 72 9.68 -0.25 -11.18
C ALA A 72 8.86 -1.52 -10.96
N ASP A 73 7.59 -1.41 -10.59
CA ASP A 73 6.71 -2.57 -10.43
C ASP A 73 6.50 -3.29 -11.77
N VAL A 74 6.23 -2.56 -12.85
CA VAL A 74 6.07 -3.13 -14.20
C VAL A 74 7.36 -3.77 -14.70
N GLU A 75 8.50 -3.08 -14.51
CA GLU A 75 9.81 -3.62 -14.92
C GLU A 75 10.18 -4.88 -14.11
N ALA A 76 9.91 -4.91 -12.81
CA ALA A 76 10.19 -6.06 -11.94
C ALA A 76 9.35 -7.28 -12.33
N GLU A 77 8.06 -7.08 -12.60
CA GLU A 77 7.17 -8.14 -13.09
C GLU A 77 7.68 -8.71 -14.43
N GLY A 78 8.01 -7.83 -15.38
CA GLY A 78 8.56 -8.24 -16.67
C GLY A 78 9.85 -9.05 -16.52
N GLN A 79 10.77 -8.65 -15.65
CA GLN A 79 12.00 -9.38 -15.37
C GLN A 79 11.74 -10.78 -14.79
N LEU A 80 10.76 -10.94 -13.91
CA LEU A 80 10.39 -12.25 -13.35
C LEU A 80 9.79 -13.18 -14.40
N ILE A 81 8.97 -12.64 -15.29
CA ILE A 81 8.42 -13.40 -16.43
C ILE A 81 9.54 -13.82 -17.40
N ASP A 82 10.48 -12.94 -17.72
CA ASP A 82 11.64 -13.25 -18.56
C ASP A 82 12.54 -14.34 -17.95
N LEU A 83 12.54 -14.44 -16.62
CA LEU A 83 13.24 -15.50 -15.87
C LEU A 83 12.46 -16.81 -15.78
N GLY A 84 11.28 -16.90 -16.41
CA GLY A 84 10.50 -18.11 -16.53
C GLY A 84 9.33 -18.25 -15.54
N MET A 85 9.02 -17.22 -14.74
CA MET A 85 7.83 -17.25 -13.90
C MET A 85 6.57 -17.01 -14.73
N GLU A 86 5.47 -17.66 -14.36
CA GLU A 86 4.16 -17.41 -14.94
C GLU A 86 3.32 -16.48 -14.07
N HIS A 87 2.71 -15.46 -14.69
CA HIS A 87 1.77 -14.60 -13.97
C HIS A 87 0.41 -15.30 -13.87
N ALA A 88 0.00 -15.64 -12.65
CA ALA A 88 -1.30 -16.24 -12.33
C ALA A 88 -2.20 -15.22 -11.63
N ASN A 89 -3.32 -14.90 -12.23
CA ASN A 89 -4.32 -14.04 -11.62
C ASN A 89 -5.06 -14.75 -10.48
N PHE A 90 -5.51 -13.99 -9.49
CA PHE A 90 -6.43 -14.51 -8.47
C PHE A 90 -7.72 -15.01 -9.11
N THR A 91 -8.12 -16.23 -8.80
CA THR A 91 -9.41 -16.76 -9.24
C THR A 91 -10.57 -16.05 -8.54
N PRO A 92 -11.78 -16.06 -9.11
CA PRO A 92 -12.97 -15.50 -8.44
C PRO A 92 -13.20 -16.07 -7.03
N ASP A 93 -12.93 -17.35 -6.83
CA ASP A 93 -13.06 -18.01 -5.53
C ASP A 93 -12.02 -17.49 -4.51
N MET A 94 -10.76 -17.35 -4.92
CA MET A 94 -9.72 -16.74 -4.09
C MET A 94 -10.08 -15.30 -3.73
N MET A 95 -10.55 -14.53 -4.69
CA MET A 95 -11.01 -13.15 -4.43
C MET A 95 -12.21 -13.10 -3.48
N SER A 96 -13.10 -14.08 -3.55
CA SER A 96 -14.23 -14.17 -2.61
C SER A 96 -13.74 -14.41 -1.18
N ILE A 97 -12.79 -15.34 -0.99
CA ILE A 97 -12.19 -15.63 0.32
C ILE A 97 -11.49 -14.39 0.88
N ILE A 98 -10.70 -13.68 0.06
CA ILE A 98 -10.01 -12.46 0.46
C ILE A 98 -11.01 -11.38 0.91
N LYS A 99 -12.08 -11.17 0.14
CA LYS A 99 -13.14 -10.21 0.49
C LYS A 99 -13.86 -10.59 1.76
N GLU A 100 -14.14 -11.88 1.96
CA GLU A 100 -14.76 -12.38 3.18
C GLU A 100 -13.85 -12.17 4.41
N ALA A 101 -12.56 -12.46 4.29
CA ALA A 101 -11.58 -12.20 5.33
C ALA A 101 -11.46 -10.70 5.65
N ALA A 102 -11.46 -9.85 4.63
CA ALA A 102 -11.47 -8.39 4.81
C ALA A 102 -12.70 -7.94 5.59
N GLN A 103 -13.88 -8.39 5.19
CA GLN A 103 -15.16 -8.05 5.81
C GLN A 103 -15.26 -8.53 7.26
N LYS A 104 -14.87 -9.78 7.53
CA LYS A 104 -15.09 -10.41 8.84
C LYS A 104 -13.99 -10.13 9.86
N SER A 105 -12.79 -9.78 9.42
CA SER A 105 -11.66 -9.70 10.31
C SER A 105 -10.80 -8.44 10.12
N VAL A 106 -10.38 -8.14 8.91
CA VAL A 106 -9.37 -7.07 8.68
C VAL A 106 -9.97 -5.70 8.98
N ILE A 107 -11.09 -5.39 8.35
CA ILE A 107 -11.74 -4.07 8.47
C ILE A 107 -12.24 -3.82 9.90
N PRO A 108 -12.95 -4.75 10.59
CA PRO A 108 -13.37 -4.53 11.97
C PRO A 108 -12.18 -4.29 12.91
N LYS A 109 -11.13 -5.11 12.83
CA LYS A 109 -9.93 -4.94 13.66
C LYS A 109 -9.17 -3.64 13.37
N TRP A 110 -9.21 -3.18 12.14
CA TRP A 110 -8.67 -1.87 11.78
C TRP A 110 -9.51 -0.76 12.42
N ALA A 111 -10.83 -0.82 12.31
CA ALA A 111 -11.73 0.17 12.86
C ALA A 111 -11.60 0.31 14.40
N GLU A 112 -11.49 -0.82 15.12
CA GLU A 112 -11.20 -0.82 16.55
C GLU A 112 -9.91 -0.03 16.88
N ARG A 113 -8.83 -0.29 16.13
CA ARG A 113 -7.53 0.39 16.33
C ARG A 113 -7.52 1.83 15.87
N ALA A 114 -8.41 2.19 14.95
CA ALA A 114 -8.57 3.55 14.44
C ALA A 114 -9.38 4.47 15.37
N GLY A 115 -9.74 3.99 16.55
CA GLY A 115 -10.49 4.75 17.56
C GLY A 115 -11.94 4.33 17.73
N GLY A 116 -12.32 3.18 17.17
CA GLY A 116 -13.68 2.62 17.24
C GLY A 116 -14.49 2.86 15.96
N TYR A 117 -15.66 2.23 15.92
CA TYR A 117 -16.46 2.10 14.69
C TYR A 117 -17.12 3.42 14.24
N ASP A 118 -17.30 4.36 15.15
CA ASP A 118 -17.84 5.71 14.87
C ASP A 118 -16.76 6.80 14.79
N SER A 119 -15.48 6.40 14.78
CA SER A 119 -14.36 7.35 14.74
C SER A 119 -14.26 8.08 13.40
N GLU A 120 -13.64 9.26 13.40
CA GLU A 120 -13.41 10.06 12.19
C GLU A 120 -12.71 9.26 11.07
N PRO A 121 -11.64 8.45 11.32
CA PRO A 121 -11.06 7.61 10.29
C PRO A 121 -12.03 6.61 9.67
N VAL A 122 -12.94 6.04 10.46
CA VAL A 122 -13.95 5.09 9.96
C VAL A 122 -15.03 5.80 9.16
N GLN A 123 -15.46 6.97 9.57
CA GLN A 123 -16.38 7.80 8.77
C GLN A 123 -15.76 8.17 7.42
N LEU A 124 -14.48 8.58 7.43
CA LEU A 124 -13.76 8.88 6.20
C LEU A 124 -13.59 7.64 5.29
N TYR A 125 -13.34 6.46 5.89
CA TYR A 125 -13.33 5.20 5.16
C TYR A 125 -14.68 4.94 4.48
N ASN A 126 -15.77 5.05 5.20
CA ASN A 126 -17.11 4.84 4.67
C ASN A 126 -17.46 5.82 3.55
N GLU A 127 -17.00 7.08 3.67
CA GLU A 127 -17.21 8.11 2.65
C GLU A 127 -16.38 7.90 1.39
N LYS A 128 -15.10 7.58 1.52
CA LYS A 128 -14.14 7.58 0.41
C LYS A 128 -13.83 6.19 -0.15
N VAL A 129 -13.76 5.19 0.72
CA VAL A 129 -13.36 3.82 0.34
C VAL A 129 -14.57 2.91 0.18
N GLY A 130 -15.59 3.10 1.02
CA GLY A 130 -16.84 2.34 0.95
C GLY A 130 -17.44 2.29 -0.47
N PRO A 131 -17.58 3.41 -1.19
CA PRO A 131 -18.13 3.41 -2.56
C PRO A 131 -17.29 2.62 -3.57
N ILE A 132 -15.97 2.46 -3.31
CA ILE A 132 -15.05 1.75 -4.20
C ILE A 132 -15.10 0.24 -3.93
N THR A 133 -15.15 -0.14 -2.65
CA THR A 133 -15.06 -1.53 -2.22
C THR A 133 -16.43 -2.21 -2.07
N GLY A 134 -17.49 -1.42 -1.94
CA GLY A 134 -18.82 -1.88 -1.55
C GLY A 134 -18.90 -2.32 -0.08
N MET A 135 -17.91 -2.00 0.77
CA MET A 135 -17.84 -2.42 2.17
C MET A 135 -17.93 -1.21 3.10
N TYR A 136 -18.90 -1.23 4.01
CA TYR A 136 -19.18 -0.13 4.94
C TYR A 136 -19.17 -0.64 6.37
N VAL A 137 -18.42 0.04 7.24
CA VAL A 137 -18.37 -0.26 8.68
C VAL A 137 -19.60 0.34 9.35
N GLN A 138 -20.30 -0.48 10.13
CA GLN A 138 -21.44 -0.09 10.95
C GLN A 138 -21.01 0.24 12.38
N SER A 139 -21.84 0.97 13.12
CA SER A 139 -21.56 1.36 14.52
C SER A 139 -21.44 0.16 15.48
N ASP A 140 -22.01 -0.99 15.11
CA ASP A 140 -21.90 -2.22 15.90
C ASP A 140 -20.64 -3.05 15.57
N GLY A 141 -19.80 -2.55 14.65
CA GLY A 141 -18.57 -3.20 14.20
C GLY A 141 -18.75 -4.21 13.08
N THR A 142 -19.96 -4.43 12.61
CA THR A 142 -20.20 -5.24 11.41
C THR A 142 -19.77 -4.50 10.15
N VAL A 143 -19.47 -5.24 9.09
CA VAL A 143 -19.16 -4.68 7.78
C VAL A 143 -20.19 -5.17 6.77
N GLU A 144 -21.00 -4.26 6.28
CA GLU A 144 -22.01 -4.53 5.26
C GLU A 144 -21.46 -4.34 3.85
N LYS A 145 -22.00 -5.12 2.91
CA LYS A 145 -21.82 -4.93 1.47
C LYS A 145 -23.02 -4.21 0.89
N LYS A 146 -22.78 -3.16 0.11
CA LYS A 146 -23.80 -2.41 -0.64
C LYS A 146 -23.42 -2.35 -2.12
#